data_770a2a4ff54db88d35ae32bf38733580
#
_entry.id   770a2a4ff54db88d35ae32bf38733580
#
_cell.length_a   1.000
_cell.length_b   1.000
_cell.length_c   1.000
_cell.angle_alpha   90.00
_cell.angle_beta   90.00
_cell.angle_gamma   90.00
#
_symmetry.space_group_name_H-M   'P 1'
#
loop_
_entity.id
_entity.type
_entity.pdbx_description
1 polymer ?
#
loop_
_entity_poly.entity_id
_entity_poly.type
_entity_poly.pdbx_seq_one_letter_code
_entity_poly.pdbx_strand_id
1 'polypeptide(L)'
;MVKRHLRNVIKMNAGEVAKKANIGKDTLRYYEKLGLISDPPRDTNGYRNYSSSVLEELRFIKLGQSVGFTLSEIKPAIPFLANPKPGCPLLSQAIDSQIERVNMKIADLEQSKATLERWRDKLHERR
;
A
#
# COMPACT_ATOMS: atom_id res chain seq x y z
N MET A 1 5.63 -26.75 -19.22
CA MET A 1 5.99 -25.33 -19.05
C MET A 1 4.76 -24.46 -18.97
N VAL A 2 3.91 -24.56 -19.98
CA VAL A 2 2.65 -23.80 -19.98
C VAL A 2 1.77 -24.17 -18.79
N LYS A 3 1.77 -25.44 -18.40
CA LYS A 3 0.98 -25.91 -17.26
C LYS A 3 1.42 -25.29 -15.94
N ARG A 4 2.73 -25.07 -15.77
CA ARG A 4 3.28 -24.45 -14.58
C ARG A 4 2.82 -23.00 -14.46
N HIS A 5 2.80 -22.30 -15.57
CA HIS A 5 2.32 -20.93 -15.63
C HIS A 5 0.83 -20.83 -15.26
N LEU A 6 0.03 -21.76 -15.79
CA LEU A 6 -1.39 -21.81 -15.51
C LEU A 6 -1.71 -22.12 -14.06
N ARG A 7 -0.87 -22.92 -13.39
CA ARG A 7 -1.08 -23.26 -11.99
C ARG A 7 -0.92 -22.07 -11.05
N ASN A 8 -0.16 -21.06 -11.48
CA ASN A 8 0.06 -19.87 -10.68
C ASN A 8 -1.05 -18.85 -10.84
N VAL A 9 -1.97 -19.10 -11.76
CA VAL A 9 -3.08 -18.19 -12.02
C VAL A 9 -4.34 -18.78 -11.41
N ILE A 10 -4.56 -18.47 -10.14
CA ILE A 10 -5.78 -18.85 -9.45
C ILE A 10 -6.79 -17.73 -9.65
N LYS A 11 -7.95 -18.09 -10.17
CA LYS A 11 -8.99 -17.11 -10.44
C LYS A 11 -9.93 -17.00 -9.26
N MET A 12 -10.25 -15.76 -8.90
CA MET A 12 -11.08 -15.47 -7.73
C MET A 12 -12.13 -14.43 -8.07
N ASN A 13 -13.29 -14.51 -7.44
CA ASN A 13 -14.28 -13.46 -7.55
C ASN A 13 -13.95 -12.31 -6.57
N ALA A 14 -14.68 -11.21 -6.70
CA ALA A 14 -14.42 -10.01 -5.88
C ALA A 14 -14.54 -10.30 -4.37
N GLY A 15 -15.50 -11.12 -3.98
CA GLY A 15 -15.70 -11.48 -2.58
C GLY A 15 -14.53 -12.24 -2.00
N GLU A 16 -13.99 -13.17 -2.78
CA GLU A 16 -12.83 -13.96 -2.35
C GLU A 16 -11.59 -13.10 -2.22
N VAL A 17 -11.36 -12.19 -3.17
CA VAL A 17 -10.23 -11.28 -3.13
C VAL A 17 -10.34 -10.36 -1.92
N ALA A 18 -11.50 -9.77 -1.72
CA ALA A 18 -11.74 -8.85 -0.61
C ALA A 18 -11.48 -9.54 0.73
N LYS A 19 -11.96 -10.78 0.88
CA LYS A 19 -11.77 -11.55 2.09
C LYS A 19 -10.30 -11.87 2.33
N LYS A 20 -9.59 -12.33 1.32
CA LYS A 20 -8.16 -12.68 1.45
C LYS A 20 -7.28 -11.49 1.69
N ALA A 21 -7.62 -10.35 1.10
CA ALA A 21 -6.85 -9.11 1.27
C ALA A 21 -7.28 -8.33 2.51
N ASN A 22 -8.36 -8.77 3.16
CA ASN A 22 -8.92 -8.10 4.34
C ASN A 22 -9.30 -6.64 4.05
N ILE A 23 -10.01 -6.44 2.94
CA ILE A 23 -10.55 -5.14 2.54
C ILE A 23 -12.02 -5.31 2.15
N GLY A 24 -12.74 -4.21 2.07
CA GLY A 24 -14.11 -4.26 1.59
C GLY A 24 -14.17 -4.35 0.07
N LYS A 25 -15.28 -4.84 -0.45
CA LYS A 25 -15.50 -4.90 -1.89
C LYS A 25 -15.49 -3.52 -2.52
N ASP A 26 -16.01 -2.53 -1.79
CA ASP A 26 -16.02 -1.14 -2.27
C ASP A 26 -14.62 -0.59 -2.41
N THR A 27 -13.73 -0.91 -1.48
CA THR A 27 -12.32 -0.53 -1.55
C THR A 27 -11.65 -1.17 -2.76
N LEU A 28 -11.94 -2.44 -3.00
CA LEU A 28 -11.41 -3.16 -4.16
C LEU A 28 -11.83 -2.48 -5.46
N ARG A 29 -13.10 -2.13 -5.59
CA ARG A 29 -13.62 -1.43 -6.77
C ARG A 29 -13.01 -0.05 -6.93
N TYR A 30 -12.80 0.63 -5.81
CA TYR A 30 -12.18 1.94 -5.81
C TYR A 30 -10.75 1.87 -6.35
N TYR A 31 -9.99 0.86 -5.94
CA TYR A 31 -8.63 0.66 -6.43
C TYR A 31 -8.62 0.34 -7.93
N GLU A 32 -9.58 -0.45 -8.41
CA GLU A 32 -9.73 -0.70 -9.84
C GLU A 32 -9.97 0.62 -10.59
N LYS A 33 -10.88 1.42 -10.07
CA LYS A 33 -11.25 2.69 -10.67
C LYS A 33 -10.08 3.65 -10.75
N LEU A 34 -9.23 3.65 -9.74
CA LEU A 34 -8.03 4.49 -9.71
C LEU A 34 -6.90 3.95 -10.59
N GLY A 35 -7.04 2.73 -11.10
CA GLY A 35 -6.01 2.10 -11.91
C GLY A 35 -4.85 1.56 -11.08
N LEU A 36 -5.07 1.36 -9.77
CA LEU A 36 -4.05 0.78 -8.89
C LEU A 36 -3.87 -0.70 -9.11
N ILE A 37 -4.94 -1.39 -9.45
CA ILE A 37 -4.91 -2.80 -9.79
C ILE A 37 -5.47 -2.96 -11.20
N SER A 38 -5.05 -4.02 -11.87
CA SER A 38 -5.50 -4.28 -13.23
C SER A 38 -6.99 -4.56 -13.27
N ASP A 39 -7.67 -4.04 -14.29
CA ASP A 39 -9.06 -4.34 -14.49
C ASP A 39 -9.20 -5.83 -14.82
N PRO A 40 -9.91 -6.60 -13.99
CA PRO A 40 -9.98 -8.04 -14.20
C PRO A 40 -10.85 -8.40 -15.39
N PRO A 41 -10.54 -9.48 -16.11
CA PRO A 41 -11.44 -9.99 -17.12
C PRO A 41 -12.75 -10.45 -16.48
N ARG A 42 -13.79 -10.47 -17.26
CA ARG A 42 -15.09 -10.91 -16.79
C ARG A 42 -15.41 -12.29 -17.31
N ASP A 43 -16.10 -13.06 -16.48
CA ASP A 43 -16.61 -14.35 -16.88
C ASP A 43 -17.76 -14.20 -17.89
N THR A 44 -18.18 -15.30 -18.46
CA THR A 44 -19.32 -15.31 -19.39
C THR A 44 -20.59 -14.79 -18.77
N ASN A 45 -20.70 -14.90 -17.44
CA ASN A 45 -21.86 -14.39 -16.69
C ASN A 45 -21.64 -12.95 -16.18
N GLY A 46 -20.59 -12.27 -16.63
CA GLY A 46 -20.36 -10.87 -16.32
C GLY A 46 -19.65 -10.59 -15.01
N TYR A 47 -19.30 -11.60 -14.25
CA TYR A 47 -18.61 -11.40 -12.98
C TYR A 47 -17.11 -11.22 -13.17
N ARG A 48 -16.52 -10.39 -12.31
CA ARG A 48 -15.08 -10.16 -12.32
C ARG A 48 -14.33 -11.41 -11.93
N ASN A 49 -13.23 -11.65 -12.62
CA ASN A 49 -12.43 -12.85 -12.42
C ASN A 49 -10.98 -12.45 -12.22
N TYR A 50 -10.58 -12.29 -10.95
CA TYR A 50 -9.25 -11.81 -10.58
C TYR A 50 -8.22 -12.94 -10.58
N SER A 51 -7.01 -12.62 -11.03
CA SER A 51 -5.89 -13.54 -10.90
C SER A 51 -5.26 -13.39 -9.51
N SER A 52 -4.47 -14.38 -9.10
CA SER A 52 -3.82 -14.35 -7.79
C SER A 52 -2.82 -13.20 -7.65
N SER A 53 -2.34 -12.65 -8.77
CA SER A 53 -1.43 -11.51 -8.72
C SER A 53 -2.04 -10.26 -8.08
N VAL A 54 -3.36 -10.16 -8.10
CA VAL A 54 -4.03 -9.03 -7.45
C VAL A 54 -3.77 -8.99 -5.95
N LEU A 55 -3.59 -10.15 -5.33
CA LEU A 55 -3.31 -10.22 -3.89
C LEU A 55 -1.96 -9.59 -3.56
N GLU A 56 -0.97 -9.79 -4.42
CA GLU A 56 0.34 -9.17 -4.25
C GLU A 56 0.27 -7.65 -4.43
N GLU A 57 -0.50 -7.22 -5.41
CA GLU A 57 -0.72 -5.79 -5.64
C GLU A 57 -1.39 -5.14 -4.43
N LEU A 58 -2.41 -5.78 -3.89
CA LEU A 58 -3.12 -5.26 -2.72
C LEU A 58 -2.24 -5.24 -1.47
N ARG A 59 -1.40 -6.25 -1.31
CA ARG A 59 -0.43 -6.29 -0.21
C ARG A 59 0.55 -5.14 -0.33
N PHE A 60 1.05 -4.88 -1.53
CA PHE A 60 1.98 -3.78 -1.76
C PHE A 60 1.35 -2.43 -1.46
N ILE A 61 0.11 -2.24 -1.88
CA ILE A 61 -0.63 -1.00 -1.58
C ILE A 61 -0.74 -0.82 -0.06
N LYS A 62 -1.11 -1.86 0.65
CA LYS A 62 -1.27 -1.80 2.10
C LYS A 62 0.05 -1.48 2.80
N LEU A 63 1.12 -2.14 2.39
CA LEU A 63 2.45 -1.87 2.96
C LEU A 63 2.91 -0.46 2.67
N GLY A 64 2.72 0.01 1.44
CA GLY A 64 3.08 1.38 1.06
C GLY A 64 2.35 2.41 1.90
N GLN A 65 1.05 2.22 2.09
CA GLN A 65 0.27 3.12 2.93
C GLN A 65 0.72 3.08 4.38
N SER A 66 1.11 1.91 4.87
CA SER A 66 1.55 1.75 6.27
C SER A 66 2.82 2.52 6.58
N VAL A 67 3.65 2.78 5.57
CA VAL A 67 4.87 3.58 5.75
C VAL A 67 4.70 5.02 5.25
N GLY A 68 3.46 5.43 4.99
CA GLY A 68 3.12 6.82 4.74
C GLY A 68 3.03 7.24 3.29
N PHE A 69 3.12 6.32 2.33
CA PHE A 69 2.90 6.68 0.93
C PHE A 69 1.42 6.85 0.64
N THR A 70 1.11 7.82 -0.20
CA THR A 70 -0.25 8.00 -0.71
C THR A 70 -0.50 7.01 -1.85
N LEU A 71 -1.76 6.80 -2.19
CA LEU A 71 -2.12 5.93 -3.31
C LEU A 71 -1.51 6.42 -4.63
N SER A 72 -1.49 7.72 -4.84
CA SER A 72 -0.90 8.28 -6.06
C SER A 72 0.61 8.08 -6.11
N GLU A 73 1.27 8.01 -4.96
CA GLU A 73 2.71 7.72 -4.90
C GLU A 73 2.99 6.25 -5.13
N ILE A 74 2.07 5.38 -4.69
CA ILE A 74 2.21 3.93 -4.83
C ILE A 74 1.96 3.47 -6.26
N LYS A 75 1.01 4.10 -6.94
CA LYS A 75 0.57 3.68 -8.27
C LYS A 75 1.70 3.44 -9.27
N PRO A 76 2.66 4.36 -9.43
CA PRO A 76 3.75 4.13 -10.42
C PRO A 76 4.65 2.96 -10.09
N ALA A 77 4.68 2.52 -8.84
CA ALA A 77 5.55 1.43 -8.41
C ALA A 77 4.94 0.05 -8.62
N ILE A 78 3.61 -0.03 -8.77
CA ILE A 78 2.92 -1.31 -8.89
C ILE A 78 3.42 -2.17 -10.06
N PRO A 79 3.64 -1.61 -11.27
CA PRO A 79 4.16 -2.43 -12.37
C PRO A 79 5.51 -3.09 -12.09
N PHE A 80 6.30 -2.53 -11.17
CA PHE A 80 7.61 -3.10 -10.83
C PHE A 80 7.52 -4.32 -9.91
N LEU A 81 6.34 -4.61 -9.37
CA LEU A 81 6.14 -5.82 -8.57
C LEU A 81 6.35 -7.08 -9.39
N ALA A 82 5.87 -7.07 -10.63
CA ALA A 82 5.98 -8.23 -11.51
C ALA A 82 7.40 -8.39 -12.03
N ASN A 83 8.17 -7.31 -12.08
CA ASN A 83 9.51 -7.33 -12.67
C ASN A 83 10.40 -6.34 -11.92
N PRO A 84 10.76 -6.63 -10.65
CA PRO A 84 11.56 -5.72 -9.86
C PRO A 84 12.95 -5.54 -10.47
N LYS A 85 13.34 -4.29 -10.63
CA LYS A 85 14.69 -3.96 -11.10
C LYS A 85 15.50 -3.41 -9.95
N PRO A 86 16.50 -4.14 -9.47
CA PRO A 86 17.38 -3.63 -8.42
C PRO A 86 18.02 -2.32 -8.86
N GLY A 87 18.08 -1.36 -7.96
CA GLY A 87 18.72 -0.09 -8.25
C GLY A 87 17.91 0.88 -9.08
N CYS A 88 16.58 0.69 -9.18
CA CYS A 88 15.72 1.65 -9.87
C CYS A 88 15.85 3.03 -9.21
N PRO A 89 16.36 4.06 -9.92
CA PRO A 89 16.59 5.37 -9.30
C PRO A 89 15.32 6.05 -8.82
N LEU A 90 14.22 5.89 -9.54
CA LEU A 90 12.95 6.52 -9.17
C LEU A 90 12.40 5.94 -7.87
N LEU A 91 12.46 4.63 -7.73
CA LEU A 91 11.98 3.96 -6.53
C LEU A 91 12.87 4.29 -5.34
N SER A 92 14.18 4.30 -5.56
CA SER A 92 15.15 4.65 -4.52
C SER A 92 14.93 6.07 -4.02
N GLN A 93 14.73 7.03 -4.93
CA GLN A 93 14.45 8.42 -4.58
C GLN A 93 13.15 8.56 -3.80
N ALA A 94 12.12 7.83 -4.20
CA ALA A 94 10.84 7.88 -3.50
C ALA A 94 10.97 7.36 -2.07
N ILE A 95 11.73 6.30 -1.88
CA ILE A 95 11.98 5.74 -0.55
C ILE A 95 12.78 6.71 0.30
N ASP A 96 13.85 7.29 -0.27
CA ASP A 96 14.68 8.25 0.46
C ASP A 96 13.88 9.48 0.87
N SER A 97 13.04 9.99 -0.03
CA SER A 97 12.18 11.13 0.28
C SER A 97 11.19 10.81 1.40
N GLN A 98 10.67 9.58 1.42
CA GLN A 98 9.75 9.17 2.46
C GLN A 98 10.46 9.02 3.81
N ILE A 99 11.68 8.50 3.81
CA ILE A 99 12.49 8.42 5.03
C ILE A 99 12.71 9.83 5.59
N GLU A 100 13.00 10.79 4.73
CA GLU A 100 13.18 12.18 5.12
C GLU A 100 11.92 12.74 5.77
N ARG A 101 10.75 12.48 5.17
CA ARG A 101 9.47 12.92 5.73
C ARG A 101 9.21 12.30 7.10
N VAL A 102 9.55 11.03 7.27
CA VAL A 102 9.40 10.34 8.55
C VAL A 102 10.32 10.97 9.59
N ASN A 103 11.57 11.27 9.22
CA ASN A 103 12.51 11.92 10.13
C ASN A 103 12.00 13.28 10.59
N MET A 104 11.39 14.04 9.69
CA MET A 104 10.80 15.34 10.05
C MET A 104 9.66 15.18 11.04
N LYS A 105 8.82 14.16 10.84
CA LYS A 105 7.72 13.88 11.77
C LYS A 105 8.25 13.46 13.14
N ILE A 106 9.31 12.68 13.18
CA ILE A 106 9.95 12.28 14.43
C ILE A 106 10.46 13.52 15.17
N ALA A 107 11.13 14.42 14.46
CA ALA A 107 11.64 15.66 15.06
C ALA A 107 10.50 16.51 15.61
N ASP A 108 9.41 16.64 14.85
CA ASP A 108 8.23 17.40 15.29
C ASP A 108 7.61 16.78 16.54
N LEU A 109 7.51 15.45 16.58
CA LEU A 109 6.95 14.76 17.74
C LEU A 109 7.85 14.89 18.96
N GLU A 110 9.15 14.83 18.77
CA GLU A 110 10.11 15.05 19.87
C GLU A 110 9.96 16.45 20.45
N GLN A 111 9.77 17.44 19.59
CA GLN A 111 9.55 18.81 20.01
C GLN A 111 8.25 18.96 20.77
N SER A 112 7.18 18.32 20.29
CA SER A 112 5.89 18.32 20.99
C SER A 112 6.02 17.68 22.37
N LYS A 113 6.74 16.57 22.43
CA LYS A 113 6.98 15.87 23.70
C LYS A 113 7.71 16.78 24.68
N ALA A 114 8.76 17.46 24.21
CA ALA A 114 9.51 18.37 25.06
C ALA A 114 8.64 19.50 25.60
N THR A 115 7.76 20.02 24.76
CA THR A 115 6.82 21.06 25.17
C THR A 115 5.87 20.57 26.26
N LEU A 116 5.34 19.37 26.09
CA LEU A 116 4.44 18.78 27.08
C LEU A 116 5.16 18.51 28.40
N GLU A 117 6.40 18.08 28.34
CA GLU A 117 7.21 17.84 29.52
C GLU A 117 7.44 19.14 30.30
N ARG A 118 7.71 20.23 29.59
CA ARG A 118 7.85 21.55 30.25
C ARG A 118 6.57 21.99 30.93
N TRP A 119 5.44 21.77 30.28
CA TRP A 119 4.15 22.11 30.88
C TRP A 119 3.88 21.26 32.12
N ARG A 120 4.19 19.98 32.04
CA ARG A 120 4.04 19.10 33.20
C ARG A 120 4.89 19.56 34.37
N ASP A 121 6.15 19.90 34.08
CA ASP A 121 7.08 20.35 35.10
C ASP A 121 6.60 21.65 35.78
N LYS A 122 6.07 22.57 34.99
CA LYS A 122 5.51 23.79 35.53
C LYS A 122 4.34 23.54 36.47
N LEU A 123 3.50 22.57 36.15
CA LEU A 123 2.39 22.20 37.03
C LEU A 123 2.89 21.67 38.37
N HIS A 124 3.99 20.95 38.35
CA HIS A 124 4.57 20.43 39.59
C HIS A 124 5.26 21.52 40.40
N GLU A 125 5.82 22.53 39.75
CA GLU A 125 6.49 23.64 40.43
C GLU A 125 5.55 24.55 41.19
N ARG A 126 4.26 24.53 40.87
CA ARG A 126 3.29 25.42 41.43
C ARG A 126 2.90 25.08 42.88
N ARG A 127 3.53 24.16 43.47
CA ARG A 127 3.35 23.85 44.88
C ARG A 127 4.17 24.80 45.75
#